data_49108f165ad85b346ff07cac1f86604f
#
_entry.id   49108f165ad85b346ff07cac1f86604f
#
_cell.length_a   1.000
_cell.length_b   1.000
_cell.length_c   1.000
_cell.angle_alpha   90.00
_cell.angle_beta   90.00
_cell.angle_gamma   90.00
#
_symmetry.space_group_name_H-M   'P 1'
#
loop_
_entity.id
_entity.type
_entity.pdbx_description
1 polymer ?
#
loop_
_entity_poly.entity_id
_entity_poly.type
_entity_poly.pdbx_seq_one_letter_code
_entity_poly.pdbx_strand_id
1 'polypeptide(L)'
;MQPVDESAYVIPIIKEADATMNFGGDWHTDTSYKLRPPKATLLYAVEVPEQGGDTLFADATAAYQALSPAMRESLEHWQGIYSPKLVHGQGGGYKSVAAKANLGQAYGGDADFAESEVEHPLIRTHEETGHKSI
;
A
#
# COMPACT_ATOMS: atom_id res chain seq x y z
N MET A 1 11.59 -12.79 5.87
CA MET A 1 11.41 -13.61 4.66
C MET A 1 12.51 -13.26 3.68
N GLN A 2 13.26 -14.22 3.18
CA GLN A 2 14.28 -13.97 2.16
C GLN A 2 13.56 -13.73 0.82
N PRO A 3 14.04 -12.82 -0.04
CA PRO A 3 13.53 -12.71 -1.40
C PRO A 3 13.56 -14.11 -2.07
N VAL A 4 12.51 -14.43 -2.81
CA VAL A 4 12.52 -15.63 -3.65
C VAL A 4 13.37 -15.30 -4.87
N ASP A 5 14.45 -16.03 -5.02
CA ASP A 5 15.48 -15.68 -5.99
C ASP A 5 16.29 -14.42 -5.65
N GLU A 6 17.33 -14.17 -6.41
CA GLU A 6 18.24 -13.03 -6.26
C GLU A 6 17.59 -11.66 -6.50
N SER A 7 16.26 -11.60 -6.67
CA SER A 7 15.51 -10.37 -6.94
C SER A 7 15.05 -9.71 -5.63
N ALA A 8 15.55 -8.52 -5.36
CA ALA A 8 15.09 -7.68 -4.25
C ALA A 8 13.63 -7.17 -4.41
N TYR A 9 12.99 -7.45 -5.55
CA TYR A 9 11.66 -6.93 -5.90
C TYR A 9 10.55 -7.99 -5.78
N VAL A 10 10.90 -9.27 -5.58
CA VAL A 10 9.93 -10.35 -5.45
C VAL A 10 9.84 -10.76 -3.98
N ILE A 11 8.66 -10.57 -3.39
CA ILE A 11 8.40 -10.85 -1.99
C ILE A 11 7.31 -11.92 -1.90
N PRO A 12 7.56 -13.08 -1.26
CA PRO A 12 6.52 -14.06 -1.05
C PRO A 12 5.56 -13.58 0.04
N ILE A 13 4.27 -13.65 -0.20
CA ILE A 13 3.21 -13.43 0.78
C ILE A 13 2.58 -14.78 1.06
N ILE A 14 2.78 -15.28 2.27
CA ILE A 14 2.26 -16.58 2.69
C ILE A 14 1.28 -16.36 3.83
N LYS A 15 0.10 -16.94 3.69
CA LYS A 15 -0.90 -17.03 4.75
C LYS A 15 -1.13 -18.50 5.06
N GLU A 16 -0.75 -18.91 6.27
CA GLU A 16 -1.00 -20.26 6.76
C GLU A 16 -2.49 -20.48 7.04
N ALA A 17 -2.91 -21.75 7.02
CA ALA A 17 -4.32 -22.11 7.19
C ALA A 17 -4.92 -21.68 8.55
N ASP A 18 -4.09 -21.58 9.58
CA ASP A 18 -4.48 -21.14 10.93
C ASP A 18 -4.30 -19.63 11.18
N ALA A 19 -3.83 -18.88 10.17
CA ALA A 19 -3.62 -17.44 10.29
C ALA A 19 -4.95 -16.72 10.43
N THR A 20 -5.11 -15.99 11.54
CA THR A 20 -6.33 -15.24 11.86
C THR A 20 -6.34 -13.80 11.32
N MET A 21 -5.20 -13.33 10.83
CA MET A 21 -5.04 -11.97 10.30
C MET A 21 -4.70 -11.98 8.82
N ASN A 22 -5.26 -11.02 8.11
CA ASN A 22 -4.95 -10.80 6.69
C ASN A 22 -3.84 -9.75 6.57
N PHE A 23 -2.88 -10.02 5.68
CA PHE A 23 -1.96 -9.00 5.21
C PHE A 23 -2.71 -8.08 4.25
N GLY A 24 -2.64 -6.75 4.47
CA GLY A 24 -3.32 -5.80 3.62
C GLY A 24 -4.86 -5.89 3.66
N GLY A 25 -5.44 -6.23 4.83
CA GLY A 25 -6.88 -6.40 4.98
C GLY A 25 -7.69 -5.10 4.94
N ASP A 26 -7.05 -3.94 5.04
CA ASP A 26 -7.68 -2.63 4.95
C ASP A 26 -7.43 -1.99 3.58
N TRP A 27 -8.32 -1.08 3.18
CA TRP A 27 -8.13 -0.29 1.96
C TRP A 27 -6.84 0.56 2.05
N HIS A 28 -5.96 0.41 1.08
CA HIS A 28 -4.68 1.11 1.05
C HIS A 28 -4.17 1.28 -0.37
N THR A 29 -3.19 2.16 -0.51
CA THR A 29 -2.32 2.25 -1.68
C THR A 29 -0.92 1.79 -1.27
N ASP A 30 -0.35 0.87 -2.04
CA ASP A 30 0.95 0.29 -1.73
C ASP A 30 2.05 1.35 -1.65
N THR A 31 2.75 1.33 -0.52
CA THR A 31 3.97 2.13 -0.28
C THR A 31 3.88 3.61 -0.66
N SER A 32 2.69 4.20 -0.58
CA SER A 32 2.43 5.63 -0.86
C SER A 32 3.27 6.58 0.00
N TYR A 33 3.77 6.11 1.13
CA TYR A 33 4.66 6.84 2.03
C TYR A 33 6.11 6.95 1.52
N LYS A 34 6.45 6.39 0.35
CA LYS A 34 7.76 6.57 -0.27
C LYS A 34 7.79 7.84 -1.11
N LEU A 35 8.92 8.55 -1.12
CA LEU A 35 9.12 9.71 -1.98
C LEU A 35 8.90 9.38 -3.48
N ARG A 36 9.24 8.15 -3.86
CA ARG A 36 9.00 7.59 -5.19
C ARG A 36 8.27 6.25 -5.03
N PRO A 37 6.94 6.26 -4.95
CA PRO A 37 6.16 5.02 -4.92
C PRO A 37 6.38 4.19 -6.19
N PRO A 38 6.27 2.87 -6.11
CA PRO A 38 6.31 2.03 -7.31
C PRO A 38 5.15 2.40 -8.24
N LYS A 39 5.40 2.34 -9.55
CA LYS A 39 4.38 2.63 -10.56
C LYS A 39 3.25 1.60 -10.57
N ALA A 40 3.58 0.35 -10.27
CA ALA A 40 2.63 -0.74 -10.22
C ALA A 40 3.12 -1.83 -9.25
N THR A 41 2.18 -2.58 -8.70
CA THR A 41 2.42 -3.81 -7.94
C THR A 41 1.81 -4.97 -8.72
N LEU A 42 2.56 -6.05 -8.89
CA LEU A 42 2.06 -7.27 -9.50
C LEU A 42 1.91 -8.33 -8.42
N LEU A 43 0.72 -8.91 -8.34
CA LEU A 43 0.42 -10.02 -7.45
C LEU A 43 0.27 -11.30 -8.28
N TYR A 44 1.15 -12.26 -8.07
CA TYR A 44 1.10 -13.56 -8.73
C TYR A 44 0.66 -14.63 -7.72
N ALA A 45 -0.49 -15.25 -7.98
CA ALA A 45 -1.04 -16.29 -7.13
C ALA A 45 -0.40 -17.64 -7.45
N VAL A 46 0.31 -18.21 -6.49
CA VAL A 46 0.92 -19.54 -6.59
C VAL A 46 -0.04 -20.61 -6.06
N GLU A 47 -0.63 -20.35 -4.91
CA GLU A 47 -1.60 -21.20 -4.26
C GLU A 47 -2.70 -20.33 -3.67
N VAL A 48 -3.95 -20.69 -3.92
CA VAL A 48 -5.12 -19.97 -3.43
C VAL A 48 -6.12 -20.96 -2.84
N PRO A 49 -6.88 -20.56 -1.80
CA PRO A 49 -7.96 -21.40 -1.26
C PRO A 49 -9.10 -21.53 -2.27
N GLU A 50 -9.89 -22.58 -2.14
CA GLU A 50 -11.11 -22.77 -2.97
C GLU A 50 -12.15 -21.68 -2.73
N GLN A 51 -12.18 -21.07 -1.55
CA GLN A 51 -13.10 -20.02 -1.15
C GLN A 51 -12.41 -18.97 -0.28
N GLY A 52 -12.73 -17.71 -0.49
CA GLY A 52 -12.16 -16.57 0.24
C GLY A 52 -10.77 -16.18 -0.23
N GLY A 53 -10.19 -15.19 0.45
CA GLY A 53 -8.89 -14.63 0.08
C GLY A 53 -8.94 -13.67 -1.11
N ASP A 54 -10.14 -13.17 -1.46
CA ASP A 54 -10.32 -12.25 -2.58
C ASP A 54 -9.53 -10.96 -2.39
N THR A 55 -8.94 -10.49 -3.48
CA THR A 55 -8.34 -9.16 -3.54
C THR A 55 -9.35 -8.18 -4.16
N LEU A 56 -9.69 -7.15 -3.40
CA LEU A 56 -10.63 -6.12 -3.84
C LEU A 56 -9.87 -4.89 -4.33
N PHE A 57 -10.39 -4.26 -5.36
CA PHE A 57 -9.83 -3.03 -5.92
C PHE A 57 -10.87 -1.92 -5.92
N ALA A 58 -10.44 -0.69 -5.60
CA ALA A 58 -11.26 0.51 -5.76
C ALA A 58 -10.69 1.36 -6.90
N ASP A 59 -11.57 1.87 -7.76
CA ASP A 59 -11.18 2.76 -8.86
C ASP A 59 -11.08 4.21 -8.35
N ALA A 60 -9.85 4.66 -8.12
CA ALA A 60 -9.56 6.01 -7.67
C ALA A 60 -9.87 7.08 -8.74
N THR A 61 -9.87 6.71 -10.03
CA THR A 61 -10.31 7.62 -11.11
C THR A 61 -11.81 7.83 -11.07
N ALA A 62 -12.58 6.75 -10.90
CA ALA A 62 -14.03 6.85 -10.73
C ALA A 62 -14.39 7.63 -9.45
N ALA A 63 -13.65 7.43 -8.36
CA ALA A 63 -13.82 8.20 -7.13
C ALA A 63 -13.62 9.70 -7.37
N TYR A 64 -12.55 10.10 -8.07
CA TYR A 64 -12.35 11.50 -8.45
C TYR A 64 -13.49 12.03 -9.33
N GLN A 65 -13.95 11.26 -10.31
CA GLN A 65 -15.03 11.66 -11.21
C GLN A 65 -16.39 11.83 -10.50
N ALA A 66 -16.60 11.11 -9.40
CA ALA A 66 -17.81 11.21 -8.59
C ALA A 66 -17.86 12.48 -7.72
N LEU A 67 -16.74 13.18 -7.55
CA LEU A 67 -16.71 14.45 -6.83
C LEU A 67 -17.43 15.54 -7.61
N SER A 68 -18.06 16.49 -6.90
CA SER A 68 -18.61 17.70 -7.52
C SER A 68 -17.52 18.55 -8.17
N PRO A 69 -17.84 19.36 -9.20
CA PRO A 69 -16.84 20.24 -9.83
C PRO A 69 -16.12 21.13 -8.82
N ALA A 70 -16.83 21.74 -7.89
CA ALA A 70 -16.24 22.60 -6.86
C ALA A 70 -15.30 21.83 -5.93
N MET A 71 -15.64 20.59 -5.57
CA MET A 71 -14.78 19.73 -4.75
C MET A 71 -13.49 19.37 -5.52
N ARG A 72 -13.60 18.98 -6.77
CA ARG A 72 -12.43 18.69 -7.62
C ARG A 72 -11.48 19.89 -7.69
N GLU A 73 -12.02 21.08 -8.00
CA GLU A 73 -11.26 22.32 -8.06
C GLU A 73 -10.54 22.62 -6.74
N SER A 74 -11.22 22.47 -5.61
CA SER A 74 -10.62 22.68 -4.29
C SER A 74 -9.47 21.69 -4.03
N LEU A 75 -9.69 20.39 -4.26
CA LEU A 75 -8.74 19.33 -3.90
C LEU A 75 -7.51 19.27 -4.82
N GLU A 76 -7.57 19.82 -6.02
CA GLU A 76 -6.42 19.85 -6.96
C GLU A 76 -5.20 20.62 -6.42
N HIS A 77 -5.40 21.46 -5.44
CA HIS A 77 -4.33 22.25 -4.81
C HIS A 77 -3.85 21.68 -3.47
N TRP A 78 -4.42 20.56 -3.04
CA TRP A 78 -4.09 19.95 -1.75
C TRP A 78 -2.95 18.95 -1.87
N GLN A 79 -2.18 18.86 -0.79
CA GLN A 79 -1.17 17.83 -0.60
C GLN A 79 -1.67 16.84 0.47
N GLY A 80 -1.49 15.57 0.20
CA GLY A 80 -1.65 14.52 1.21
C GLY A 80 -0.33 14.26 1.89
N ILE A 81 -0.33 14.13 3.22
CA ILE A 81 0.82 13.70 4.02
C ILE A 81 0.73 12.20 4.19
N TYR A 82 1.76 11.50 3.76
CA TYR A 82 1.84 10.04 3.83
C TYR A 82 2.97 9.63 4.75
N SER A 83 2.67 8.71 5.67
CA SER A 83 3.65 8.24 6.64
C SER A 83 3.52 6.73 6.83
N PRO A 84 4.65 6.01 6.96
CA PRO A 84 4.63 4.60 7.34
C PRO A 84 4.32 4.39 8.83
N LYS A 85 4.17 5.45 9.61
CA LYS A 85 4.02 5.43 11.07
C LYS A 85 2.88 4.55 11.56
N LEU A 86 1.73 4.59 10.92
CA LEU A 86 0.58 3.74 11.27
C LEU A 86 0.83 2.25 11.03
N VAL A 87 1.71 1.94 10.09
CA VAL A 87 2.03 0.57 9.68
C VAL A 87 3.28 0.07 10.39
N HIS A 88 4.35 0.85 10.40
CA HIS A 88 5.70 0.47 10.85
C HIS A 88 6.15 1.17 12.13
N GLY A 89 5.47 2.23 12.58
CA GLY A 89 5.82 3.02 13.76
C GLY A 89 5.65 2.27 15.08
N GLN A 90 6.10 2.91 16.18
CA GLN A 90 5.93 2.37 17.53
C GLN A 90 4.44 2.34 17.89
N GLY A 91 3.83 1.17 17.93
CA GLY A 91 2.39 0.98 18.14
C GLY A 91 1.59 0.76 16.86
N GLY A 92 2.23 0.78 15.70
CA GLY A 92 1.60 0.37 14.45
C GLY A 92 1.12 -1.08 14.51
N GLY A 93 -0.12 -1.32 14.07
CA GLY A 93 -0.76 -2.64 14.13
C GLY A 93 0.03 -3.73 13.40
N TYR A 94 0.91 -3.34 12.52
CA TYR A 94 1.75 -4.23 11.72
C TYR A 94 2.92 -4.87 12.49
N LYS A 95 3.42 -4.23 13.55
CA LYS A 95 4.52 -4.84 14.36
C LYS A 95 4.12 -6.17 14.97
N SER A 96 2.88 -6.32 15.39
CA SER A 96 2.39 -7.57 15.95
C SER A 96 2.17 -8.64 14.88
N VAL A 97 1.76 -8.24 13.68
CA VAL A 97 1.53 -9.13 12.53
C VAL A 97 2.84 -9.51 11.86
N ALA A 98 3.69 -8.53 11.59
CA ALA A 98 4.99 -8.72 10.95
C ALA A 98 5.94 -9.55 11.83
N ALA A 99 5.88 -9.41 13.16
CA ALA A 99 6.64 -10.22 14.09
C ALA A 99 6.19 -11.70 14.08
N LYS A 100 4.88 -11.94 13.93
CA LYS A 100 4.33 -13.30 13.86
C LYS A 100 4.52 -13.97 12.49
N ALA A 101 4.58 -13.18 11.43
CA ALA A 101 4.68 -13.68 10.06
C ALA A 101 6.10 -13.59 9.45
N ASN A 102 7.13 -13.24 10.24
CA ASN A 102 8.49 -12.97 9.75
C ASN A 102 8.59 -11.93 8.60
N LEU A 103 7.58 -11.09 8.43
CA LEU A 103 7.51 -10.06 7.39
C LEU A 103 8.35 -8.81 7.72
N GLY A 104 8.76 -8.67 8.97
CA GLY A 104 9.44 -7.45 9.46
C GLY A 104 10.77 -7.12 8.77
N GLN A 105 11.42 -8.10 8.12
CA GLN A 105 12.66 -7.87 7.39
C GLN A 105 12.43 -7.42 5.93
N ALA A 106 11.30 -7.73 5.33
CA ALA A 106 11.02 -7.37 3.94
C ALA A 106 10.68 -5.89 3.76
N TYR A 107 10.15 -5.26 4.81
CA TYR A 107 9.75 -3.85 4.83
C TYR A 107 10.50 -3.04 5.89
N GLY A 108 11.56 -3.63 6.49
CA GLY A 108 12.35 -3.04 7.55
C GLY A 108 13.04 -1.76 7.11
N GLY A 109 12.38 -0.63 7.31
CA GLY A 109 13.02 0.64 7.47
C GLY A 109 13.65 0.73 8.87
N ASP A 110 14.68 1.54 9.01
CA ASP A 110 15.18 1.96 10.32
C ASP A 110 14.12 2.78 11.09
N ALA A 111 14.45 3.17 12.31
CA ALA A 111 13.54 3.96 13.15
C ALA A 111 13.20 5.32 12.50
N ASP A 112 14.14 5.92 11.78
CA ASP A 112 13.94 7.19 11.09
C ASP A 112 12.95 7.05 9.93
N PHE A 113 13.01 5.94 9.19
CA PHE A 113 12.02 5.63 8.16
C PHE A 113 10.62 5.49 8.75
N ALA A 114 10.47 4.80 9.88
CA ALA A 114 9.17 4.57 10.50
C ALA A 114 8.46 5.86 10.96
N GLU A 115 9.22 6.93 11.20
CA GLU A 115 8.70 8.25 11.60
C GLU A 115 8.73 9.27 10.45
N SER A 116 9.13 8.86 9.24
CA SER A 116 9.20 9.74 8.08
C SER A 116 7.80 10.16 7.60
N GLU A 117 7.76 11.31 6.94
CA GLU A 117 6.57 11.83 6.26
C GLU A 117 6.96 12.31 4.87
N VAL A 118 6.08 12.07 3.90
CA VAL A 118 6.24 12.58 2.54
C VAL A 118 4.94 13.24 2.10
N GLU A 119 5.06 14.27 1.28
CA GLU A 119 3.92 14.95 0.68
C GLU A 119 3.78 14.53 -0.78
N HIS A 120 2.56 14.22 -1.17
CA HIS A 120 2.18 13.99 -2.56
C HIS A 120 0.94 14.80 -2.92
N PRO A 121 0.78 15.22 -4.19
CA PRO A 121 -0.49 15.79 -4.62
C PRO A 121 -1.64 14.85 -4.27
N LEU A 122 -2.70 15.41 -3.66
CA LEU A 122 -3.89 14.63 -3.32
C LEU A 122 -4.59 14.14 -4.59
N ILE A 123 -4.62 14.96 -5.62
CA ILE A 123 -5.10 14.57 -6.96
C ILE A 123 -3.88 14.32 -7.85
N ARG A 124 -3.77 13.10 -8.36
CA ARG A 124 -2.68 12.69 -9.25
C ARG A 124 -3.17 12.50 -10.67
N THR A 125 -2.36 12.93 -11.62
CA THR A 125 -2.60 12.66 -13.04
C THR A 125 -1.77 11.47 -13.49
N HIS A 126 -2.42 10.47 -14.08
CA HIS A 126 -1.73 9.31 -14.63
C HIS A 126 -0.95 9.73 -15.88
N GLU A 127 0.36 9.49 -15.87
CA GLU A 127 1.29 10.02 -16.88
C GLU A 127 0.97 9.58 -18.31
N GLU A 128 0.47 8.35 -18.49
CA GLU A 128 0.21 7.78 -19.82
C GLU A 128 -1.21 8.08 -20.32
N THR A 129 -2.19 8.15 -19.43
CA THR A 129 -3.60 8.29 -19.83
C THR A 129 -4.15 9.70 -19.63
N GLY A 130 -3.48 10.51 -18.84
CA GLY A 130 -3.97 11.85 -18.45
C GLY A 130 -5.16 11.82 -17.49
N HIS A 131 -5.62 10.66 -17.05
CA HIS A 131 -6.73 10.56 -16.11
C HIS A 131 -6.29 11.02 -14.72
N LYS A 132 -7.16 11.78 -14.06
CA LYS A 132 -6.98 12.19 -12.67
C LYS A 132 -7.60 11.18 -11.72
N SER A 133 -6.94 10.97 -10.59
CA SER A 133 -7.37 10.08 -9.49
C SER A 133 -7.13 10.77 -8.14
N ILE A 134 -7.88 10.33 -7.12
CA ILE A 134 -7.74 10.79 -5.74
C ILE A 134 -7.17 9.66 -4.88
#